data_0dcce961317e5c940f787c33bb137d35
#
_entry.id   0dcce961317e5c940f787c33bb137d35
#
_cell.length_a   1.000
_cell.length_b   1.000
_cell.length_c   1.000
_cell.angle_alpha   90.00
_cell.angle_beta   90.00
_cell.angle_gamma   90.00
#
_symmetry.space_group_name_H-M   'P 1'
#
loop_
_entity.id
_entity.type
_entity.pdbx_description
1 polymer ?
#
loop_
_entity_poly.entity_id
_entity_poly.type
_entity_poly.pdbx_seq_one_letter_code
_entity_poly.pdbx_strand_id
1 'polypeptide(L)'
;KVYGIAFAVHVYFVRFLFYKILRFSMEVKSRNSADAADKKACGAENPGKRGGIFVEKKTPLYETHVKYKGKMVSFAGYLLPVQYDTGVIGEHMAVREACGLFDVSHMGEILCKGKDALANLNYLLTNDYTEMYDGQARYSPMCNEQGGVVDDLIVYKVQEEHYFIVVNAANREKDFAWMKGHAFGDVTFTDISDSTAQIALQGPKALEILKKLIRKYHITLISL
;
A
#
# COMPACT_ATOMS: atom_id res chain seq x y z
N LYS A 1 24.20 4.49 -5.89
CA LYS A 1 23.14 3.45 -5.87
C LYS A 1 21.87 4.15 -6.25
N VAL A 2 21.34 3.83 -7.43
CA VAL A 2 20.10 4.44 -7.93
C VAL A 2 18.98 3.64 -7.26
N TYR A 3 18.25 4.28 -6.35
CA TYR A 3 17.00 3.71 -5.83
C TYR A 3 15.93 3.86 -6.90
N GLY A 4 15.26 2.77 -7.26
CA GLY A 4 14.11 2.82 -8.15
C GLY A 4 12.97 3.57 -7.45
N ILE A 5 12.42 4.59 -8.10
CA ILE A 5 11.19 5.26 -7.65
C ILE A 5 10.06 4.68 -8.50
N ALA A 6 9.14 3.97 -7.87
CA ALA A 6 7.92 3.50 -8.53
C ALA A 6 6.83 4.57 -8.40
N PHE A 7 6.29 5.03 -9.52
CA PHE A 7 5.14 5.93 -9.56
C PHE A 7 3.89 5.15 -9.92
N ALA A 8 2.93 5.11 -9.02
CA ALA A 8 1.60 4.58 -9.31
C ALA A 8 0.61 5.74 -9.44
N VAL A 9 -0.01 5.90 -10.60
CA VAL A 9 -1.05 6.91 -10.81
C VAL A 9 -2.41 6.22 -10.70
N HIS A 10 -3.10 6.45 -9.61
CA HIS A 10 -4.41 5.87 -9.35
C HIS A 10 -5.50 6.91 -9.49
N VAL A 11 -6.30 6.84 -10.54
CA VAL A 11 -7.41 7.78 -10.76
C VAL A 11 -8.66 7.41 -9.93
N TYR A 12 -8.80 6.13 -9.50
CA TYR A 12 -10.02 5.63 -8.84
C TYR A 12 -9.85 5.09 -7.41
N PHE A 13 -8.64 4.97 -6.89
CA PHE A 13 -8.40 4.36 -5.57
C PHE A 13 -8.84 5.22 -4.38
N VAL A 14 -9.09 6.51 -4.60
CA VAL A 14 -9.53 7.47 -3.54
C VAL A 14 -10.81 7.00 -2.83
N ARG A 15 -11.71 6.28 -3.50
CA ARG A 15 -12.99 5.88 -2.90
C ARG A 15 -12.84 4.78 -1.85
N PHE A 16 -11.91 3.85 -2.04
CA PHE A 16 -11.77 2.68 -1.15
C PHE A 16 -10.80 2.94 0.01
N LEU A 17 -9.66 3.56 -0.24
CA LEU A 17 -8.69 3.93 0.81
C LEU A 17 -9.28 4.99 1.75
N PHE A 18 -10.05 5.94 1.21
CA PHE A 18 -10.71 6.99 1.99
C PHE A 18 -11.80 6.42 2.92
N TYR A 19 -12.55 5.41 2.47
CA TYR A 19 -13.53 4.73 3.30
C TYR A 19 -12.88 3.98 4.47
N LYS A 20 -11.75 3.34 4.24
CA LYS A 20 -10.96 2.68 5.32
C LYS A 20 -10.37 3.72 6.29
N ILE A 21 -9.84 4.85 5.81
CA ILE A 21 -9.27 5.91 6.67
C ILE A 21 -10.35 6.64 7.47
N LEU A 22 -11.49 6.99 6.86
CA LEU A 22 -12.63 7.60 7.57
C LEU A 22 -13.25 6.63 8.59
N ARG A 23 -13.42 5.37 8.24
CA ARG A 23 -13.92 4.36 9.15
C ARG A 23 -12.97 4.16 10.34
N PHE A 24 -11.67 4.09 10.09
CA PHE A 24 -10.65 4.02 11.14
C PHE A 24 -10.64 5.29 12.03
N SER A 25 -10.76 6.48 11.43
CA SER A 25 -10.85 7.74 12.20
C SER A 25 -12.13 7.84 13.03
N MET A 26 -13.26 7.32 12.53
CA MET A 26 -14.51 7.25 13.29
C MET A 26 -14.48 6.18 14.40
N GLU A 27 -13.85 5.03 14.15
CA GLU A 27 -13.65 3.99 15.15
C GLU A 27 -12.70 4.44 16.28
N VAL A 28 -11.63 5.17 15.95
CA VAL A 28 -10.72 5.76 16.95
C VAL A 28 -11.45 6.83 17.80
N LYS A 29 -12.29 7.69 17.20
CA LYS A 29 -13.12 8.65 17.94
C LYS A 29 -14.16 7.95 18.81
N SER A 30 -14.79 6.90 18.32
CA SER A 30 -15.79 6.10 19.07
C SER A 30 -15.14 5.36 20.25
N ARG A 31 -13.95 4.78 20.07
CA ARG A 31 -13.21 4.13 21.17
C ARG A 31 -12.75 5.13 22.23
N ASN A 32 -12.24 6.30 21.84
CA ASN A 32 -11.81 7.33 22.79
C ASN A 32 -12.97 7.96 23.58
N SER A 33 -14.22 7.87 23.10
CA SER A 33 -15.41 8.29 23.85
C SER A 33 -16.02 7.18 24.71
N ALA A 34 -15.75 5.91 24.38
CA ALA A 34 -16.21 4.76 25.17
C ALA A 34 -15.25 4.40 26.32
N ASP A 35 -13.93 4.62 26.15
CA ASP A 35 -12.92 4.36 27.20
C ASP A 35 -12.99 5.28 28.41
N ALA A 36 -13.84 6.32 28.37
CA ALA A 36 -14.13 7.15 29.55
C ALA A 36 -15.21 6.55 30.47
N ALA A 37 -15.94 5.53 30.02
CA ALA A 37 -17.10 5.01 30.75
C ALA A 37 -16.94 3.58 31.31
N ASP A 38 -15.93 2.79 30.90
CA ASP A 38 -15.87 1.39 31.29
C ASP A 38 -14.46 0.90 31.67
N LYS A 39 -13.99 1.36 32.86
CA LYS A 39 -12.82 0.76 33.52
C LYS A 39 -13.25 -0.33 34.53
N LYS A 40 -14.11 -1.26 34.12
CA LYS A 40 -14.35 -2.49 34.88
C LYS A 40 -14.93 -3.58 33.98
N ALA A 41 -14.13 -4.59 33.78
CA ALA A 41 -14.40 -5.93 33.30
C ALA A 41 -13.82 -6.24 31.91
N CYS A 42 -12.90 -7.04 31.93
CA CYS A 42 -12.60 -8.28 31.24
C CYS A 42 -11.11 -8.39 30.91
N GLY A 43 -10.43 -9.18 31.71
CA GLY A 43 -9.06 -9.65 31.43
C GLY A 43 -9.11 -10.60 30.23
N ALA A 44 -8.66 -10.10 29.08
CA ALA A 44 -8.20 -10.91 27.98
C ALA A 44 -6.74 -10.52 27.74
N GLU A 45 -5.84 -11.35 28.21
CA GLU A 45 -4.40 -11.20 27.98
C GLU A 45 -4.13 -11.31 26.49
N ASN A 46 -3.57 -10.24 25.92
CA ASN A 46 -3.08 -10.18 24.57
C ASN A 46 -1.68 -10.84 24.54
N PRO A 47 -1.44 -11.99 23.88
CA PRO A 47 -0.16 -12.68 23.91
C PRO A 47 0.86 -12.03 22.98
N GLY A 48 1.33 -10.82 23.30
CA GLY A 48 2.28 -10.07 22.48
C GLY A 48 3.08 -8.97 23.18
N LYS A 49 2.88 -8.76 24.47
CA LYS A 49 3.70 -7.79 25.23
C LYS A 49 4.92 -8.48 25.89
N ARG A 50 5.93 -8.83 25.12
CA ARG A 50 7.30 -8.81 25.62
C ARG A 50 7.81 -7.38 25.46
N GLY A 51 8.34 -6.78 26.51
CA GLY A 51 8.80 -5.40 26.58
C GLY A 51 9.98 -5.08 25.64
N GLY A 52 9.69 -4.95 24.36
CA GLY A 52 10.57 -4.37 23.37
C GLY A 52 10.13 -2.94 23.12
N ILE A 53 11.05 -1.99 23.08
CA ILE A 53 10.80 -0.63 22.60
C ILE A 53 10.33 -0.77 21.16
N PHE A 54 9.05 -0.51 20.89
CA PHE A 54 8.50 -0.51 19.54
C PHE A 54 9.03 0.75 18.84
N VAL A 55 10.14 0.60 18.10
CA VAL A 55 10.69 1.69 17.28
C VAL A 55 9.88 1.73 15.98
N GLU A 56 9.08 2.78 15.82
CA GLU A 56 8.34 3.02 14.59
C GLU A 56 9.30 3.24 13.43
N LYS A 57 8.99 2.64 12.29
CA LYS A 57 9.75 2.79 11.05
C LYS A 57 9.51 4.16 10.44
N LYS A 58 10.47 4.64 9.65
CA LYS A 58 10.37 5.87 8.87
C LYS A 58 10.40 5.54 7.38
N THR A 59 9.57 6.21 6.60
CA THR A 59 9.65 6.13 5.14
C THR A 59 10.84 6.94 4.63
N PRO A 60 11.29 6.74 3.39
CA PRO A 60 12.32 7.58 2.77
C PRO A 60 11.96 9.07 2.72
N LEU A 61 10.67 9.42 2.79
CA LEU A 61 10.17 10.80 2.74
C LEU A 61 9.93 11.42 4.12
N TYR A 62 10.22 10.71 5.21
CA TYR A 62 9.97 11.17 6.58
C TYR A 62 10.49 12.59 6.84
N GLU A 63 11.75 12.88 6.52
CA GLU A 63 12.33 14.21 6.74
C GLU A 63 11.67 15.29 5.87
N THR A 64 11.16 14.90 4.69
CA THR A 64 10.37 15.79 3.84
C THR A 64 9.04 16.13 4.49
N HIS A 65 8.34 15.15 5.08
CA HIS A 65 7.10 15.40 5.82
C HIS A 65 7.31 16.34 6.99
N VAL A 66 8.37 16.13 7.78
CA VAL A 66 8.72 17.00 8.91
C VAL A 66 9.03 18.43 8.43
N LYS A 67 9.82 18.58 7.34
CA LYS A 67 10.15 19.87 6.74
C LYS A 67 8.89 20.65 6.31
N TYR A 68 7.89 19.96 5.78
CA TYR A 68 6.61 20.56 5.38
C TYR A 68 5.57 20.58 6.51
N LYS A 69 6.01 20.39 7.76
CA LYS A 69 5.18 20.45 8.98
C LYS A 69 4.01 19.45 8.99
N GLY A 70 4.20 18.27 8.39
CA GLY A 70 3.25 17.18 8.49
C GLY A 70 3.02 16.77 9.94
N LYS A 71 1.77 16.66 10.35
CA LYS A 71 1.41 16.15 11.67
C LYS A 71 1.63 14.63 11.70
N MET A 72 2.81 14.22 12.19
CA MET A 72 3.23 12.82 12.20
C MET A 72 2.45 12.01 13.24
N VAL A 73 1.99 10.83 12.82
CA VAL A 73 1.28 9.86 13.67
C VAL A 73 1.77 8.44 13.37
N SER A 74 1.57 7.53 14.33
CA SER A 74 1.80 6.10 14.11
C SER A 74 0.72 5.52 13.20
N PHE A 75 1.13 4.87 12.11
CA PHE A 75 0.25 4.18 11.18
C PHE A 75 0.94 2.94 10.61
N ALA A 76 0.34 1.76 10.82
CA ALA A 76 0.86 0.46 10.33
C ALA A 76 2.35 0.22 10.67
N GLY A 77 2.82 0.68 11.85
CA GLY A 77 4.19 0.54 12.29
C GLY A 77 5.17 1.59 11.75
N TYR A 78 4.67 2.59 11.03
CA TYR A 78 5.43 3.72 10.49
C TYR A 78 4.98 5.06 11.07
N LEU A 79 5.89 6.04 11.08
CA LEU A 79 5.55 7.45 11.31
C LEU A 79 5.17 8.09 9.98
N LEU A 80 3.91 8.48 9.83
CA LEU A 80 3.36 9.08 8.62
C LEU A 80 2.57 10.36 8.93
N PRO A 81 2.50 11.35 8.00
CA PRO A 81 1.72 12.56 8.20
C PRO A 81 0.23 12.26 8.04
N VAL A 82 -0.59 12.61 9.04
CA VAL A 82 -2.05 12.50 8.95
C VAL A 82 -2.67 13.71 8.27
N GLN A 83 -2.00 14.85 8.32
CA GLN A 83 -2.39 16.12 7.67
C GLN A 83 -1.23 17.11 7.67
N TYR A 84 -1.36 18.15 6.85
CA TYR A 84 -0.52 19.36 6.83
C TYR A 84 -1.31 20.59 7.28
N ASP A 85 -0.76 21.79 7.10
CA ASP A 85 -1.35 23.06 7.58
C ASP A 85 -2.75 23.34 7.03
N THR A 86 -3.09 22.86 5.82
CA THR A 86 -4.43 23.01 5.21
C THR A 86 -5.51 22.14 5.87
N GLY A 87 -5.09 21.16 6.66
CA GLY A 87 -5.96 20.22 7.36
C GLY A 87 -6.65 19.19 6.44
N VAL A 88 -7.20 18.15 7.06
CA VAL A 88 -7.78 16.98 6.35
C VAL A 88 -8.84 17.36 5.32
N ILE A 89 -9.73 18.32 5.64
CA ILE A 89 -10.80 18.73 4.72
C ILE A 89 -10.22 19.45 3.49
N GLY A 90 -9.30 20.40 3.72
CA GLY A 90 -8.66 21.14 2.64
C GLY A 90 -7.86 20.24 1.71
N GLU A 91 -7.09 19.30 2.27
CA GLU A 91 -6.33 18.31 1.50
C GLU A 91 -7.24 17.35 0.73
N HIS A 92 -8.35 16.89 1.35
CA HIS A 92 -9.35 16.09 0.66
C HIS A 92 -9.93 16.81 -0.56
N MET A 93 -10.34 18.07 -0.39
CA MET A 93 -10.90 18.86 -1.50
C MET A 93 -9.85 19.10 -2.59
N ALA A 94 -8.59 19.34 -2.24
CA ALA A 94 -7.50 19.49 -3.22
C ALA A 94 -7.35 18.23 -4.08
N VAL A 95 -7.45 17.03 -3.50
CA VAL A 95 -7.42 15.76 -4.25
C VAL A 95 -8.65 15.62 -5.15
N ARG A 96 -9.84 15.99 -4.64
CA ARG A 96 -11.11 15.86 -5.40
C ARG A 96 -11.19 16.82 -6.59
N GLU A 97 -10.66 18.01 -6.46
CA GLU A 97 -10.78 19.10 -7.46
C GLU A 97 -9.53 19.22 -8.37
N ALA A 98 -8.38 18.79 -7.85
CA ALA A 98 -7.12 18.93 -8.56
C ALA A 98 -6.23 17.69 -8.46
N CYS A 99 -5.36 17.64 -7.43
CA CYS A 99 -4.39 16.57 -7.27
C CYS A 99 -3.81 16.55 -5.86
N GLY A 100 -3.52 15.36 -5.34
CA GLY A 100 -2.76 15.13 -4.13
C GLY A 100 -1.63 14.13 -4.34
N LEU A 101 -0.54 14.31 -3.58
CA LEU A 101 0.62 13.44 -3.54
C LEU A 101 0.63 12.69 -2.21
N PHE A 102 0.68 11.35 -2.26
CA PHE A 102 0.67 10.50 -1.08
C PHE A 102 1.97 9.69 -1.00
N ASP A 103 2.62 9.73 0.14
CA ASP A 103 3.67 8.78 0.48
C ASP A 103 3.03 7.46 0.88
N VAL A 104 3.22 6.43 0.07
CA VAL A 104 2.75 5.07 0.30
C VAL A 104 3.92 4.08 0.41
N SER A 105 5.12 4.59 0.69
CA SER A 105 6.35 3.80 0.84
C SER A 105 6.35 2.86 2.06
N HIS A 106 5.30 2.89 2.87
CA HIS A 106 5.09 1.93 3.96
C HIS A 106 4.50 0.60 3.47
N MET A 107 3.97 0.56 2.26
CA MET A 107 3.46 -0.67 1.66
C MET A 107 4.58 -1.68 1.43
N GLY A 108 4.22 -2.92 1.15
CA GLY A 108 5.18 -3.94 0.74
C GLY A 108 5.24 -4.08 -0.77
N GLU A 109 6.45 -4.18 -1.33
CA GLU A 109 6.69 -4.36 -2.75
C GLU A 109 7.42 -5.67 -3.01
N ILE A 110 6.77 -6.56 -3.77
CA ILE A 110 7.26 -7.90 -4.09
C ILE A 110 7.39 -8.04 -5.60
N LEU A 111 8.55 -8.48 -6.08
CA LEU A 111 8.73 -8.91 -7.45
C LEU A 111 8.36 -10.38 -7.59
N CYS A 112 7.59 -10.71 -8.64
CA CYS A 112 7.30 -12.07 -9.08
C CYS A 112 7.86 -12.25 -10.50
N LYS A 113 8.83 -13.15 -10.65
CA LYS A 113 9.53 -13.37 -11.93
C LYS A 113 9.71 -14.85 -12.22
N GLY A 114 9.69 -15.20 -13.51
CA GLY A 114 9.96 -16.55 -14.01
C GLY A 114 8.87 -17.03 -14.96
N LYS A 115 9.15 -18.13 -15.67
CA LYS A 115 8.24 -18.70 -16.67
C LYS A 115 6.88 -19.09 -16.09
N ASP A 116 6.87 -19.53 -14.83
CA ASP A 116 5.66 -19.93 -14.14
C ASP A 116 5.05 -18.80 -13.27
N ALA A 117 5.51 -17.53 -13.44
CA ALA A 117 4.99 -16.39 -12.66
C ALA A 117 3.48 -16.21 -12.86
N LEU A 118 2.98 -16.23 -14.10
CA LEU A 118 1.55 -16.13 -14.40
C LEU A 118 0.75 -17.25 -13.76
N ALA A 119 1.23 -18.49 -13.87
CA ALA A 119 0.55 -19.65 -13.28
C ALA A 119 0.46 -19.55 -11.76
N ASN A 120 1.54 -19.09 -11.10
CA ASN A 120 1.54 -18.84 -9.66
C ASN A 120 0.58 -17.72 -9.25
N LEU A 121 0.49 -16.61 -10.00
CA LEU A 121 -0.47 -15.54 -9.72
C LEU A 121 -1.90 -16.03 -9.84
N ASN A 122 -2.25 -16.77 -10.90
CA ASN A 122 -3.59 -17.33 -11.09
C ASN A 122 -3.94 -18.42 -10.05
N TYR A 123 -2.95 -19.06 -9.45
CA TYR A 123 -3.15 -20.04 -8.37
C TYR A 123 -3.38 -19.35 -7.00
N LEU A 124 -2.59 -18.30 -6.71
CA LEU A 124 -2.61 -17.60 -5.41
C LEU A 124 -3.76 -16.61 -5.27
N LEU A 125 -4.24 -16.06 -6.38
CA LEU A 125 -5.13 -14.90 -6.41
C LEU A 125 -6.45 -15.24 -7.08
N THR A 126 -7.50 -14.51 -6.72
CA THR A 126 -8.86 -14.79 -7.20
C THR A 126 -9.18 -14.22 -8.58
N ASN A 127 -8.37 -13.28 -9.09
CA ASN A 127 -8.51 -12.74 -10.44
C ASN A 127 -7.70 -13.56 -11.44
N ASP A 128 -8.13 -13.50 -12.71
CA ASP A 128 -7.37 -14.04 -13.84
C ASP A 128 -6.40 -12.99 -14.39
N TYR A 129 -5.13 -13.35 -14.52
CA TYR A 129 -4.05 -12.48 -15.00
C TYR A 129 -3.62 -12.79 -16.43
N THR A 130 -4.26 -13.76 -17.10
CA THR A 130 -3.85 -14.29 -18.41
C THR A 130 -3.79 -13.22 -19.49
N GLU A 131 -4.78 -12.32 -19.53
CA GLU A 131 -4.87 -11.30 -20.58
C GLU A 131 -4.40 -9.90 -20.13
N MET A 132 -3.55 -9.83 -19.10
CA MET A 132 -2.98 -8.54 -18.73
C MET A 132 -1.99 -8.05 -19.79
N TYR A 133 -2.13 -6.79 -20.21
CA TYR A 133 -1.13 -6.10 -21.03
C TYR A 133 -0.06 -5.43 -20.16
N ASP A 134 1.12 -5.18 -20.71
CA ASP A 134 2.22 -4.54 -20.00
C ASP A 134 1.82 -3.15 -19.49
N GLY A 135 2.09 -2.89 -18.22
CA GLY A 135 1.67 -1.68 -17.53
C GLY A 135 0.27 -1.72 -16.93
N GLN A 136 -0.51 -2.78 -17.14
CA GLN A 136 -1.80 -2.93 -16.48
C GLN A 136 -1.64 -3.29 -15.02
N ALA A 137 -2.55 -2.76 -14.18
CA ALA A 137 -2.74 -3.18 -12.80
C ALA A 137 -4.04 -3.95 -12.61
N ARG A 138 -4.03 -4.93 -11.70
CA ARG A 138 -5.23 -5.66 -11.31
C ARG A 138 -5.24 -5.90 -9.80
N TYR A 139 -6.30 -5.46 -9.15
CA TYR A 139 -6.53 -5.68 -7.71
C TYR A 139 -7.14 -7.07 -7.50
N SER A 140 -6.74 -7.78 -6.45
CA SER A 140 -7.27 -9.11 -6.16
C SER A 140 -7.15 -9.46 -4.68
N PRO A 141 -8.12 -10.18 -4.11
CA PRO A 141 -7.91 -10.96 -2.90
C PRO A 141 -6.92 -12.11 -3.14
N MET A 142 -6.12 -12.42 -2.14
CA MET A 142 -5.32 -13.64 -1.99
C MET A 142 -6.01 -14.51 -0.95
N CYS A 143 -6.33 -15.76 -1.30
CA CYS A 143 -7.12 -16.65 -0.45
C CYS A 143 -6.33 -17.91 -0.07
N ASN A 144 -6.73 -18.50 1.05
CA ASN A 144 -6.27 -19.84 1.45
C ASN A 144 -7.18 -20.94 0.82
N GLU A 145 -6.81 -22.19 1.03
CA GLU A 145 -7.50 -23.36 0.44
C GLU A 145 -8.95 -23.51 0.94
N GLN A 146 -9.30 -22.92 2.07
CA GLN A 146 -10.65 -22.91 2.63
C GLN A 146 -11.50 -21.72 2.14
N GLY A 147 -10.94 -20.88 1.24
CA GLY A 147 -11.59 -19.68 0.72
C GLY A 147 -11.53 -18.48 1.66
N GLY A 148 -10.79 -18.55 2.78
CA GLY A 148 -10.55 -17.42 3.67
C GLY A 148 -9.55 -16.45 3.05
N VAL A 149 -9.80 -15.13 3.21
CA VAL A 149 -8.91 -14.10 2.69
C VAL A 149 -7.65 -14.02 3.53
N VAL A 150 -6.49 -14.23 2.89
CA VAL A 150 -5.17 -14.03 3.48
C VAL A 150 -4.86 -12.53 3.51
N ASP A 151 -4.98 -11.85 2.36
CA ASP A 151 -4.92 -10.40 2.20
C ASP A 151 -5.51 -9.96 0.85
N ASP A 152 -5.57 -8.65 0.63
CA ASP A 152 -5.89 -8.02 -0.64
C ASP A 152 -4.68 -7.23 -1.16
N LEU A 153 -4.44 -7.27 -2.47
CA LEU A 153 -3.23 -6.74 -3.06
C LEU A 153 -3.45 -6.24 -4.49
N ILE A 154 -2.44 -5.56 -5.04
CA ILE A 154 -2.43 -5.12 -6.44
C ILE A 154 -1.26 -5.76 -7.17
N VAL A 155 -1.53 -6.35 -8.33
CA VAL A 155 -0.51 -6.86 -9.24
C VAL A 155 -0.41 -5.95 -10.45
N TYR A 156 0.83 -5.56 -10.77
CA TYR A 156 1.18 -4.81 -11.98
C TYR A 156 1.97 -5.71 -12.93
N LYS A 157 1.54 -5.84 -14.17
CA LYS A 157 2.34 -6.49 -15.20
C LYS A 157 3.41 -5.53 -15.71
N VAL A 158 4.67 -5.80 -15.39
CA VAL A 158 5.79 -4.99 -15.88
C VAL A 158 6.10 -5.34 -17.34
N GLN A 159 6.21 -6.62 -17.59
CA GLN A 159 6.38 -7.25 -18.91
C GLN A 159 6.07 -8.74 -18.76
N GLU A 160 6.20 -9.50 -19.81
CA GLU A 160 6.04 -10.96 -19.78
C GLU A 160 6.95 -11.59 -18.72
N GLU A 161 6.42 -12.58 -17.97
CA GLU A 161 7.13 -13.28 -16.88
C GLU A 161 7.64 -12.37 -15.74
N HIS A 162 7.21 -11.10 -15.68
CA HIS A 162 7.67 -10.14 -14.68
C HIS A 162 6.52 -9.28 -14.16
N TYR A 163 6.19 -9.47 -12.88
CA TYR A 163 5.12 -8.76 -12.17
C TYR A 163 5.66 -8.06 -10.93
N PHE A 164 5.04 -6.94 -10.62
CA PHE A 164 5.28 -6.16 -9.40
C PHE A 164 4.01 -6.20 -8.56
N ILE A 165 4.13 -6.61 -7.30
CA ILE A 165 3.00 -6.83 -6.41
C ILE A 165 3.12 -5.85 -5.26
N VAL A 166 2.03 -5.13 -4.94
CA VAL A 166 1.94 -4.25 -3.78
C VAL A 166 1.01 -4.87 -2.76
N VAL A 167 1.53 -5.11 -1.57
CA VAL A 167 0.83 -5.71 -0.43
C VAL A 167 0.66 -4.72 0.72
N ASN A 168 -0.27 -4.99 1.63
CA ASN A 168 -0.53 -4.14 2.78
C ASN A 168 0.65 -4.12 3.77
N ALA A 169 1.01 -2.93 4.27
CA ALA A 169 2.17 -2.71 5.15
C ALA A 169 2.20 -3.64 6.36
N ALA A 170 1.06 -3.81 7.05
CA ALA A 170 0.94 -4.64 8.25
C ALA A 170 1.04 -6.16 7.96
N ASN A 171 0.84 -6.56 6.72
CA ASN A 171 0.80 -7.96 6.28
C ASN A 171 2.00 -8.37 5.43
N ARG A 172 2.92 -7.44 5.11
CA ARG A 172 4.06 -7.66 4.21
C ARG A 172 4.79 -8.98 4.43
N GLU A 173 5.20 -9.25 5.67
CA GLU A 173 5.97 -10.47 6.00
C GLU A 173 5.12 -11.73 5.84
N LYS A 174 3.87 -11.68 6.29
CA LYS A 174 2.90 -12.78 6.16
C LYS A 174 2.63 -13.10 4.70
N ASP A 175 2.35 -12.08 3.88
CA ASP A 175 1.99 -12.25 2.48
C ASP A 175 3.17 -12.75 1.65
N PHE A 176 4.38 -12.22 1.91
CA PHE A 176 5.59 -12.70 1.27
C PHE A 176 5.88 -14.17 1.63
N ALA A 177 5.73 -14.54 2.90
CA ALA A 177 5.90 -15.91 3.34
C ALA A 177 4.86 -16.85 2.71
N TRP A 178 3.61 -16.40 2.60
CA TRP A 178 2.53 -17.14 1.93
C TRP A 178 2.86 -17.42 0.48
N MET A 179 3.20 -16.38 -0.30
CA MET A 179 3.57 -16.51 -1.71
C MET A 179 4.74 -17.47 -1.90
N LYS A 180 5.80 -17.34 -1.09
CA LYS A 180 6.96 -18.25 -1.15
C LYS A 180 6.62 -19.68 -0.78
N GLY A 181 5.77 -19.88 0.21
CA GLY A 181 5.37 -21.21 0.68
C GLY A 181 4.52 -21.98 -0.31
N HIS A 182 3.84 -21.29 -1.22
CA HIS A 182 2.98 -21.88 -2.25
C HIS A 182 3.56 -21.76 -3.67
N ALA A 183 4.80 -21.28 -3.79
CA ALA A 183 5.48 -21.16 -5.08
C ALA A 183 5.78 -22.54 -5.70
N PHE A 184 5.56 -22.66 -7.00
CA PHE A 184 5.88 -23.87 -7.77
C PHE A 184 6.50 -23.53 -9.12
N GLY A 185 7.23 -24.48 -9.68
CA GLY A 185 7.88 -24.32 -10.99
C GLY A 185 9.04 -23.31 -11.00
N ASP A 186 9.23 -22.65 -12.14
CA ASP A 186 10.26 -21.65 -12.35
C ASP A 186 9.70 -20.25 -11.99
N VAL A 187 9.61 -19.95 -10.71
CA VAL A 187 9.18 -18.64 -10.21
C VAL A 187 10.05 -18.20 -9.03
N THR A 188 10.27 -16.89 -8.93
CA THR A 188 10.95 -16.27 -7.78
C THR A 188 10.13 -15.08 -7.27
N PHE A 189 9.79 -15.11 -5.99
CA PHE A 189 9.26 -13.97 -5.26
C PHE A 189 10.41 -13.29 -4.50
N THR A 190 10.57 -11.97 -4.68
CA THR A 190 11.61 -11.17 -4.02
C THR A 190 11.00 -9.96 -3.37
N ASP A 191 11.12 -9.83 -2.06
CA ASP A 191 10.74 -8.61 -1.33
C ASP A 191 11.79 -7.52 -1.57
N ILE A 192 11.36 -6.40 -2.17
CA ILE A 192 12.21 -5.24 -2.49
C ILE A 192 11.81 -3.98 -1.73
N SER A 193 10.88 -4.09 -0.78
CA SER A 193 10.25 -2.96 -0.09
C SER A 193 11.26 -2.02 0.57
N ASP A 194 12.30 -2.55 1.22
CA ASP A 194 13.29 -1.71 1.92
C ASP A 194 14.20 -0.92 0.95
N SER A 195 14.16 -1.24 -0.34
CA SER A 195 14.89 -0.52 -1.41
C SER A 195 14.00 0.30 -2.33
N THR A 196 12.70 0.35 -2.04
CA THR A 196 11.68 1.01 -2.86
C THR A 196 11.05 2.18 -2.11
N ALA A 197 10.83 3.29 -2.81
CA ALA A 197 9.95 4.36 -2.36
C ALA A 197 8.75 4.41 -3.30
N GLN A 198 7.55 4.45 -2.74
CA GLN A 198 6.32 4.47 -3.52
C GLN A 198 5.52 5.74 -3.26
N ILE A 199 5.12 6.40 -4.35
CA ILE A 199 4.33 7.63 -4.30
C ILE A 199 3.08 7.43 -5.13
N ALA A 200 1.92 7.77 -4.58
CA ALA A 200 0.66 7.82 -5.31
C ALA A 200 0.29 9.29 -5.60
N LEU A 201 0.19 9.62 -6.88
CA LEU A 201 -0.30 10.91 -7.36
C LEU A 201 -1.75 10.74 -7.82
N GLN A 202 -2.70 11.41 -7.16
CA GLN A 202 -4.12 11.12 -7.32
C GLN A 202 -4.95 12.40 -7.52
N GLY A 203 -6.00 12.29 -8.32
CA GLY A 203 -6.93 13.38 -8.61
C GLY A 203 -7.12 13.65 -10.10
N PRO A 204 -8.13 14.46 -10.50
CA PRO A 204 -8.48 14.68 -11.90
C PRO A 204 -7.35 15.31 -12.72
N LYS A 205 -6.42 16.05 -12.09
CA LYS A 205 -5.27 16.66 -12.76
C LYS A 205 -3.97 15.88 -12.61
N ALA A 206 -4.00 14.68 -12.00
CA ALA A 206 -2.81 13.89 -11.71
C ALA A 206 -1.97 13.59 -12.97
N LEU A 207 -2.62 13.15 -14.05
CA LEU A 207 -1.95 12.85 -15.31
C LEU A 207 -1.31 14.10 -15.96
N GLU A 208 -2.01 15.23 -15.93
CA GLU A 208 -1.49 16.51 -16.46
C GLU A 208 -0.24 16.95 -15.70
N ILE A 209 -0.28 16.88 -14.38
CA ILE A 209 0.85 17.22 -13.50
C ILE A 209 2.02 16.26 -13.73
N LEU A 210 1.75 14.94 -13.77
CA LEU A 210 2.78 13.94 -14.00
C LEU A 210 3.50 14.16 -15.32
N LYS A 211 2.79 14.42 -16.41
CA LYS A 211 3.37 14.71 -17.73
C LYS A 211 4.32 15.93 -17.72
N LYS A 212 4.08 16.93 -16.86
CA LYS A 212 4.97 18.09 -16.71
C LYS A 212 6.25 17.73 -15.96
N LEU A 213 6.16 16.84 -14.97
CA LEU A 213 7.27 16.42 -14.14
C LEU A 213 8.20 15.41 -14.84
N ILE A 214 7.63 14.51 -15.63
CA ILE A 214 8.35 13.35 -16.19
C ILE A 214 8.47 13.47 -17.72
N ARG A 215 9.01 14.57 -18.21
CA ARG A 215 9.28 14.76 -19.66
C ARG A 215 10.31 13.77 -20.24
N LYS A 216 11.06 13.06 -19.40
CA LYS A 216 12.24 12.29 -19.77
C LYS A 216 12.17 10.78 -19.48
N TYR A 217 11.09 10.30 -18.87
CA TYR A 217 10.96 8.90 -18.44
C TYR A 217 9.74 8.24 -19.08
N HIS A 218 9.84 6.96 -19.40
CA HIS A 218 8.69 6.16 -19.80
C HIS A 218 7.71 6.08 -18.62
N ILE A 219 6.51 6.64 -18.81
CA ILE A 219 5.44 6.56 -17.84
C ILE A 219 4.60 5.35 -18.22
N THR A 220 4.62 4.34 -17.40
CA THR A 220 3.60 3.30 -17.44
C THR A 220 2.36 3.84 -16.72
N LEU A 221 1.34 4.21 -17.48
CA LEU A 221 0.05 4.63 -16.92
C LEU A 221 -0.73 3.38 -16.57
N ILE A 222 -1.06 3.24 -15.31
CA ILE A 222 -1.85 2.14 -14.81
C ILE A 222 -3.29 2.61 -14.73
N SER A 223 -4.16 2.03 -15.56
CA SER A 223 -5.59 2.16 -15.49
C SER A 223 -6.14 0.94 -14.73
N LEU A 224 -6.86 1.18 -13.65
CA LEU A 224 -7.65 0.18 -12.95
C LEU A 224 -9.04 0.11 -13.58
#